data_5829b36c7f0d14e2b2a5647591f74702
#
_entry.id   5829b36c7f0d14e2b2a5647591f74702
#
_cell.length_a   1.000
_cell.length_b   1.000
_cell.length_c   1.000
_cell.angle_alpha   90.00
_cell.angle_beta   90.00
_cell.angle_gamma   90.00
#
_symmetry.space_group_name_H-M   'P 1'
#
loop_
_entity.id
_entity.type
_entity.pdbx_description
1 polymer ?
#
loop_
_entity_poly.entity_id
_entity_poly.type
_entity_poly.pdbx_seq_one_letter_code
_entity_poly.pdbx_strand_id
1 'polypeptide(L)'
;SCHSPSPAPAVPDSAAAKRPSLPMFRRNPEHREHVKKEAVAEYKIRTANTLNELYFTVSLYETPETMKYLVKVDFEGLTGEDNIKIPDMGTIPHPVLQKGPEKYSCIVGFLDNDKNFHELKKVYVTDKGQELKITTLKHYMVTEDYRLVDQ
;
A
#
# COMPACT_ATOMS: atom_id res chain seq x y z
N SER A 1 -42.52 20.89 -36.76
CA SER A 1 -42.23 20.68 -36.40
C SER A 1 -41.89 20.06 -35.72
N CYS A 2 -41.79 19.79 -35.51
CA CYS A 2 -41.50 19.31 -34.92
C CYS A 2 -40.81 18.92 -34.27
N HIS A 3 -40.46 18.67 -33.95
CA HIS A 3 -39.78 18.30 -33.42
C HIS A 3 -39.45 17.89 -32.45
N SER A 4 -39.28 17.70 -32.17
CA SER A 4 -38.93 17.42 -31.46
C SER A 4 -38.38 16.98 -30.67
N PRO A 5 -37.91 16.79 -30.10
CA PRO A 5 -37.36 16.52 -29.39
C PRO A 5 -37.06 15.94 -28.57
N SER A 6 -36.82 15.48 -28.21
CA SER A 6 -36.49 14.96 -27.59
C SER A 6 -35.79 14.75 -26.71
N PRO A 7 -35.38 15.12 -26.19
CA PRO A 7 -34.66 15.12 -25.21
C PRO A 7 -34.75 14.24 -24.21
N ALA A 8 -35.42 13.72 -24.00
CA ALA A 8 -35.56 12.86 -23.01
C ALA A 8 -34.42 12.13 -22.51
N PRO A 9 -33.50 11.94 -23.21
CA PRO A 9 -32.42 11.14 -22.82
C PRO A 9 -31.83 11.46 -21.55
N ALA A 10 -31.77 12.60 -21.25
CA ALA A 10 -31.12 12.99 -20.08
C ALA A 10 -31.73 12.40 -18.86
N VAL A 11 -32.93 12.10 -18.91
CA VAL A 11 -33.60 11.63 -17.75
C VAL A 11 -33.10 10.33 -17.21
N PRO A 12 -32.84 9.37 -18.02
CA PRO A 12 -32.33 8.11 -17.52
C PRO A 12 -31.05 8.28 -16.79
N ASP A 13 -30.25 9.16 -17.28
CA ASP A 13 -28.98 9.38 -16.65
C ASP A 13 -29.16 9.93 -15.24
N SER A 14 -30.11 10.77 -15.08
CA SER A 14 -30.35 11.31 -13.76
C SER A 14 -30.80 10.24 -12.80
N ALA A 15 -31.62 9.37 -13.26
CA ALA A 15 -32.10 8.31 -12.41
C ALA A 15 -30.96 7.40 -11.98
N ALA A 16 -30.09 7.09 -12.88
CA ALA A 16 -28.96 6.26 -12.55
C ALA A 16 -28.08 6.94 -11.53
N ALA A 17 -27.91 8.21 -11.68
CA ALA A 17 -27.05 8.96 -10.77
C ALA A 17 -27.61 8.99 -9.36
N LYS A 18 -28.85 8.71 -9.18
CA LYS A 18 -29.45 8.77 -7.86
C LYS A 18 -29.31 7.50 -7.06
N ARG A 19 -28.70 6.52 -7.55
CA ARG A 19 -28.55 5.31 -6.80
C ARG A 19 -27.64 5.58 -5.60
N PRO A 20 -28.16 5.55 -4.44
CA PRO A 20 -27.41 5.97 -3.29
C PRO A 20 -26.32 5.01 -2.87
N SER A 21 -26.48 3.76 -3.13
CA SER A 21 -25.51 2.81 -2.69
C SER A 21 -24.20 2.83 -3.45
N LEU A 22 -24.20 3.39 -4.64
CA LEU A 22 -23.01 3.37 -5.47
C LEU A 22 -22.01 4.47 -5.17
N PRO A 23 -22.44 5.66 -4.78
CA PRO A 23 -21.49 6.73 -4.61
C PRO A 23 -20.56 6.58 -3.43
N MET A 24 -20.80 5.63 -2.58
CA MET A 24 -19.97 5.45 -1.42
C MET A 24 -18.56 4.98 -1.74
N PHE A 25 -18.37 4.43 -2.92
CA PHE A 25 -17.06 3.93 -3.31
C PHE A 25 -16.52 4.70 -4.50
N ARG A 26 -15.29 5.13 -4.40
CA ARG A 26 -14.58 5.77 -5.51
C ARG A 26 -13.17 5.23 -5.55
N ARG A 27 -12.72 4.92 -6.76
CA ARG A 27 -11.35 4.53 -6.94
C ARG A 27 -10.45 5.74 -6.81
N ASN A 28 -9.26 5.52 -6.30
CA ASN A 28 -8.25 6.55 -6.26
C ASN A 28 -7.75 6.84 -7.67
N PRO A 29 -7.24 8.04 -7.93
CA PRO A 29 -6.59 8.30 -9.21
C PRO A 29 -5.42 7.34 -9.38
N GLU A 30 -5.17 6.96 -10.60
CA GLU A 30 -4.10 6.02 -10.91
C GLU A 30 -2.72 6.60 -10.57
N HIS A 31 -2.55 7.88 -10.79
CA HIS A 31 -1.27 8.55 -10.55
C HIS A 31 -1.42 9.67 -9.54
N ARG A 32 -0.37 9.88 -8.75
CA ARG A 32 -0.32 10.97 -7.78
C ARG A 32 -0.02 12.28 -8.49
N GLU A 33 -0.62 13.35 -8.01
CA GLU A 33 -0.28 14.68 -8.48
C GLU A 33 1.07 15.10 -7.91
N HIS A 34 1.33 14.71 -6.66
CA HIS A 34 2.58 15.02 -5.98
C HIS A 34 3.12 13.76 -5.34
N VAL A 35 4.41 13.53 -5.48
CA VAL A 35 5.09 12.40 -4.86
C VAL A 35 5.94 12.95 -3.73
N LYS A 36 5.68 12.47 -2.53
CA LYS A 36 6.42 12.88 -1.36
C LYS A 36 7.84 12.33 -1.44
N LYS A 37 8.82 13.15 -1.11
CA LYS A 37 10.23 12.70 -1.12
C LYS A 37 10.61 11.98 0.16
N GLU A 38 10.02 12.37 1.27
CA GLU A 38 10.31 11.78 2.56
C GLU A 38 9.59 10.44 2.70
N ALA A 39 10.14 9.57 3.52
CA ALA A 39 9.51 8.30 3.81
C ALA A 39 8.14 8.54 4.47
N VAL A 40 7.16 7.77 4.06
CA VAL A 40 5.82 7.84 4.66
C VAL A 40 5.70 6.93 5.87
N ALA A 41 6.62 5.96 6.00
CA ALA A 41 6.71 5.10 7.16
C ALA A 41 8.15 4.64 7.30
N GLU A 42 8.61 4.44 8.53
CA GLU A 42 9.95 3.98 8.79
C GLU A 42 9.95 3.05 10.00
N TYR A 43 10.65 1.93 9.87
CA TYR A 43 10.90 1.01 10.97
C TYR A 43 12.41 0.94 11.15
N LYS A 44 12.91 1.23 12.35
CA LYS A 44 14.34 1.33 12.59
C LYS A 44 14.69 0.77 13.95
N ILE A 45 15.62 -0.17 13.98
CA ILE A 45 16.13 -0.68 15.23
C ILE A 45 17.66 -0.74 15.17
N ARG A 46 18.28 -0.53 16.30
CA ARG A 46 19.72 -0.58 16.38
C ARG A 46 20.20 -2.03 16.34
N THR A 47 21.27 -2.28 15.60
CA THR A 47 21.86 -3.60 15.55
C THR A 47 22.71 -3.86 16.78
N ALA A 48 23.12 -5.10 16.97
CA ALA A 48 23.93 -5.47 18.11
C ALA A 48 25.42 -5.09 17.98
N ASN A 49 25.77 -4.37 16.91
CA ASN A 49 27.14 -3.92 16.72
C ASN A 49 27.50 -2.88 17.76
N THR A 50 28.44 -3.20 18.65
CA THR A 50 28.79 -2.31 19.76
C THR A 50 29.86 -1.26 19.39
N LEU A 51 30.55 -1.48 18.27
CA LEU A 51 31.62 -0.58 17.85
C LEU A 51 31.08 0.59 17.02
N ASN A 52 30.01 0.36 16.28
CA ASN A 52 29.42 1.36 15.43
C ASN A 52 27.93 1.46 15.69
N GLU A 53 27.39 2.65 15.51
CA GLU A 53 25.96 2.86 15.64
C GLU A 53 25.29 2.52 14.33
N LEU A 54 24.96 1.26 14.15
CA LEU A 54 24.34 0.76 12.93
C LEU A 54 22.90 0.33 13.18
N TYR A 55 22.10 0.36 12.13
CA TYR A 55 20.67 0.12 12.23
C TYR A 55 20.17 -0.83 11.16
N PHE A 56 19.10 -1.54 11.49
CA PHE A 56 18.26 -2.19 10.52
C PHE A 56 17.10 -1.21 10.26
N THR A 57 16.99 -0.74 9.03
CA THR A 57 16.03 0.29 8.68
C THR A 57 15.19 -0.16 7.49
N VAL A 58 13.88 -0.03 7.61
CA VAL A 58 12.95 -0.26 6.50
C VAL A 58 12.16 1.03 6.32
N SER A 59 12.10 1.53 5.11
CA SER A 59 11.41 2.78 4.80
C SER A 59 10.49 2.60 3.62
N LEU A 60 9.35 3.26 3.64
CA LEU A 60 8.39 3.26 2.55
C LEU A 60 8.31 4.64 1.94
N TYR A 61 8.31 4.69 0.62
CA TYR A 61 8.24 5.93 -0.14
C TYR A 61 7.10 5.89 -1.13
N GLU A 62 6.48 7.03 -1.36
CA GLU A 62 5.49 7.16 -2.40
C GLU A 62 6.13 7.02 -3.77
N THR A 63 5.36 6.54 -4.73
CA THR A 63 5.75 6.48 -6.14
C THR A 63 4.75 7.27 -6.95
N PRO A 64 5.01 7.52 -8.23
CA PRO A 64 4.03 8.20 -9.06
C PRO A 64 2.68 7.48 -9.15
N GLU A 65 2.66 6.17 -8.91
CA GLU A 65 1.41 5.43 -8.84
C GLU A 65 0.82 5.52 -7.43
N THR A 66 -0.44 5.87 -7.33
CA THR A 66 -1.11 6.12 -6.05
C THR A 66 -1.06 4.92 -5.11
N MET A 67 -1.26 3.73 -5.65
CA MET A 67 -1.38 2.53 -4.84
C MET A 67 -0.06 1.77 -4.68
N LYS A 68 1.00 2.29 -5.24
CA LYS A 68 2.31 1.61 -5.22
C LYS A 68 3.30 2.37 -4.35
N TYR A 69 4.02 1.63 -3.52
CA TYR A 69 5.05 2.20 -2.65
C TYR A 69 6.37 1.48 -2.85
N LEU A 70 7.44 2.20 -2.69
CA LEU A 70 8.78 1.66 -2.76
C LEU A 70 9.25 1.32 -1.36
N VAL A 71 9.74 0.09 -1.19
CA VAL A 71 10.32 -0.36 0.07
C VAL A 71 11.83 -0.29 -0.07
N LYS A 72 12.49 0.41 0.83
CA LYS A 72 13.96 0.45 0.90
C LYS A 72 14.41 -0.12 2.22
N VAL A 73 15.42 -0.95 2.18
CA VAL A 73 15.95 -1.62 3.36
C VAL A 73 17.44 -1.43 3.45
N ASP A 74 17.93 -1.21 4.65
CA ASP A 74 19.35 -1.11 4.92
C ASP A 74 19.68 -1.89 6.18
N PHE A 75 20.72 -2.70 6.12
CA PHE A 75 21.23 -3.42 7.28
C PHE A 75 22.74 -3.48 7.20
N GLU A 76 23.42 -2.67 8.00
CA GLU A 76 24.88 -2.68 8.12
C GLU A 76 25.58 -2.69 6.75
N GLY A 77 25.15 -1.83 5.85
CA GLY A 77 25.74 -1.72 4.51
C GLY A 77 25.09 -2.59 3.44
N LEU A 78 24.30 -3.57 3.82
CA LEU A 78 23.49 -4.32 2.85
C LEU A 78 22.24 -3.53 2.56
N THR A 79 21.88 -3.44 1.30
CA THR A 79 20.68 -2.70 0.89
C THR A 79 19.78 -3.56 0.02
N GLY A 80 18.51 -3.25 0.04
CA GLY A 80 17.55 -3.92 -0.81
C GLY A 80 16.38 -3.00 -1.11
N GLU A 81 15.71 -3.28 -2.22
CA GLU A 81 14.53 -2.53 -2.64
C GLU A 81 13.49 -3.47 -3.20
N ASP A 82 12.24 -3.11 -3.03
CA ASP A 82 11.13 -3.80 -3.66
C ASP A 82 9.94 -2.87 -3.68
N ASN A 83 8.89 -3.28 -4.34
CA ASN A 83 7.67 -2.51 -4.41
C ASN A 83 6.54 -3.27 -3.74
N ILE A 84 5.61 -2.53 -3.14
CA ILE A 84 4.36 -3.10 -2.70
C ILE A 84 3.23 -2.39 -3.41
N LYS A 85 2.14 -3.11 -3.61
CA LYS A 85 0.94 -2.54 -4.19
C LYS A 85 -0.22 -2.80 -3.24
N ILE A 86 -0.89 -1.72 -2.86
CA ILE A 86 -2.05 -1.80 -1.97
C ILE A 86 -3.29 -1.83 -2.83
N PRO A 87 -4.24 -2.75 -2.57
CA PRO A 87 -5.49 -2.77 -3.36
C PRO A 87 -6.25 -1.48 -3.16
N ASP A 88 -6.87 -0.99 -4.22
CA ASP A 88 -7.66 0.23 -4.16
C ASP A 88 -9.02 -0.05 -3.53
N MET A 89 -9.18 0.38 -2.30
CA MET A 89 -10.42 0.21 -1.52
C MET A 89 -11.26 1.48 -1.50
N GLY A 90 -10.93 2.43 -2.37
CA GLY A 90 -11.68 3.69 -2.45
C GLY A 90 -11.25 4.74 -1.43
N THR A 91 -10.29 4.42 -0.59
CA THR A 91 -9.75 5.35 0.39
C THR A 91 -8.27 5.55 0.14
N ILE A 92 -7.71 6.57 0.75
CA ILE A 92 -6.27 6.82 0.64
C ILE A 92 -5.52 5.61 1.20
N PRO A 93 -4.54 5.09 0.48
CA PRO A 93 -3.77 3.94 0.98
C PRO A 93 -3.05 4.28 2.27
N HIS A 94 -2.98 3.29 3.15
CA HIS A 94 -2.39 3.47 4.47
C HIS A 94 -1.34 2.40 4.73
N PRO A 95 -0.14 2.54 4.16
CA PRO A 95 0.92 1.55 4.36
C PRO A 95 1.45 1.62 5.79
N VAL A 96 1.78 0.47 6.34
CA VAL A 96 2.24 0.35 7.72
C VAL A 96 3.37 -0.66 7.80
N LEU A 97 4.33 -0.38 8.68
CA LEU A 97 5.43 -1.27 8.99
C LEU A 97 5.26 -1.78 10.41
N GLN A 98 5.45 -3.07 10.61
CA GLN A 98 5.38 -3.68 11.92
C GLN A 98 6.62 -4.55 12.18
N LYS A 99 6.95 -4.73 13.44
CA LYS A 99 8.03 -5.62 13.81
C LYS A 99 7.72 -7.04 13.36
N GLY A 100 8.71 -7.73 12.79
CA GLY A 100 8.57 -9.11 12.39
C GLY A 100 9.06 -10.08 13.47
N PRO A 101 8.94 -11.38 13.20
CA PRO A 101 9.30 -12.41 14.20
C PRO A 101 10.81 -12.60 14.37
N GLU A 102 11.60 -12.35 13.35
CA GLU A 102 13.05 -12.47 13.47
C GLU A 102 13.63 -11.25 14.17
N LYS A 103 14.85 -11.36 14.67
CA LYS A 103 15.50 -10.28 15.38
C LYS A 103 15.55 -8.99 14.53
N TYR A 104 15.94 -9.13 13.29
CA TYR A 104 15.96 -8.01 12.34
C TYR A 104 15.00 -8.34 11.23
N SER A 105 13.75 -7.97 11.43
CA SER A 105 12.70 -8.21 10.46
C SER A 105 11.60 -7.19 10.60
N CYS A 106 10.89 -6.99 9.51
CA CYS A 106 9.79 -6.04 9.45
C CYS A 106 8.72 -6.59 8.52
N ILE A 107 7.48 -6.51 8.96
CA ILE A 107 6.34 -6.87 8.12
C ILE A 107 5.83 -5.60 7.47
N VAL A 108 5.78 -5.61 6.15
CA VAL A 108 5.26 -4.50 5.36
C VAL A 108 3.83 -4.84 4.96
N GLY A 109 2.92 -3.95 5.27
CA GLY A 109 1.52 -4.17 4.96
C GLY A 109 0.74 -2.88 4.92
N PHE A 110 -0.55 -2.99 5.11
CA PHE A 110 -1.42 -1.82 5.07
C PHE A 110 -2.61 -2.01 6.01
N LEU A 111 -3.26 -0.90 6.33
CA LEU A 111 -4.52 -0.93 7.08
C LEU A 111 -5.68 -0.83 6.11
N ASP A 112 -6.72 -1.62 6.35
CA ASP A 112 -7.94 -1.52 5.57
C ASP A 112 -8.84 -0.41 6.12
N ASN A 113 -10.06 -0.30 5.58
CA ASN A 113 -10.98 0.76 5.99
C ASN A 113 -11.45 0.62 7.43
N ASP A 114 -11.32 -0.57 8.00
CA ASP A 114 -11.68 -0.84 9.39
C ASP A 114 -10.45 -0.82 10.30
N LYS A 115 -9.31 -0.39 9.75
CA LYS A 115 -8.04 -0.30 10.45
C LYS A 115 -7.46 -1.65 10.85
N ASN A 116 -7.81 -2.70 10.13
CA ASN A 116 -7.20 -4.01 10.30
C ASN A 116 -5.92 -4.09 9.46
N PHE A 117 -4.90 -4.67 10.03
CA PHE A 117 -3.61 -4.81 9.35
C PHE A 117 -3.61 -6.02 8.42
N HIS A 118 -3.12 -5.83 7.22
CA HIS A 118 -2.97 -6.88 6.21
C HIS A 118 -1.52 -6.93 5.76
N GLU A 119 -0.89 -8.07 5.95
CA GLU A 119 0.52 -8.23 5.61
C GLU A 119 0.72 -8.46 4.10
N LEU A 120 1.75 -7.86 3.56
CA LEU A 120 2.10 -8.01 2.14
C LEU A 120 3.45 -8.70 1.97
N LYS A 121 4.46 -8.20 2.65
CA LYS A 121 5.83 -8.71 2.52
C LYS A 121 6.53 -8.72 3.86
N LYS A 122 7.53 -9.59 3.95
CA LYS A 122 8.41 -9.62 5.10
C LYS A 122 9.82 -9.29 4.63
N VAL A 123 10.44 -8.35 5.32
CA VAL A 123 11.83 -7.97 5.13
C VAL A 123 12.59 -8.52 6.31
N TYR A 124 13.65 -9.27 6.07
CA TYR A 124 14.39 -9.86 7.18
C TYR A 124 15.84 -10.14 6.83
N VAL A 125 16.65 -10.24 7.87
CA VAL A 125 18.04 -10.62 7.76
C VAL A 125 18.11 -12.09 8.14
N THR A 126 18.85 -12.88 7.37
CA THR A 126 18.95 -14.31 7.64
C THR A 126 19.64 -14.55 8.99
N ASP A 127 19.46 -15.76 9.54
CA ASP A 127 19.99 -16.10 10.87
C ASP A 127 21.47 -15.84 11.01
N LYS A 128 22.21 -15.96 9.93
CA LYS A 128 23.65 -15.73 9.98
C LYS A 128 24.02 -14.26 9.78
N GLY A 129 23.03 -13.41 9.59
CA GLY A 129 23.25 -11.99 9.38
C GLY A 129 23.97 -11.65 8.09
N GLN A 130 23.94 -12.55 7.11
CA GLN A 130 24.70 -12.39 5.89
C GLN A 130 23.88 -11.97 4.69
N GLU A 131 22.59 -12.15 4.74
CA GLU A 131 21.71 -11.82 3.62
C GLU A 131 20.50 -11.06 4.08
N LEU A 132 20.13 -10.09 3.28
CA LEU A 132 18.91 -9.34 3.45
C LEU A 132 17.90 -9.89 2.45
N LYS A 133 16.73 -10.30 2.93
CA LYS A 133 15.71 -10.89 2.07
C LYS A 133 14.38 -10.18 2.18
N ILE A 134 13.67 -10.12 1.06
CA ILE A 134 12.31 -9.60 1.01
C ILE A 134 11.46 -10.69 0.39
N THR A 135 10.48 -11.17 1.12
CA THR A 135 9.60 -12.24 0.63
C THR A 135 8.16 -11.78 0.61
N THR A 136 7.42 -12.24 -0.37
CA THR A 136 6.01 -11.94 -0.47
C THR A 136 5.23 -12.89 0.43
N LEU A 137 4.37 -12.34 1.26
CA LEU A 137 3.56 -13.13 2.19
C LEU A 137 2.17 -13.39 1.63
N LYS A 138 1.50 -12.33 1.17
CA LYS A 138 0.13 -12.43 0.69
C LYS A 138 -0.15 -11.47 -0.45
N HIS A 139 -1.14 -11.85 -1.24
CA HIS A 139 -1.70 -11.01 -2.28
C HIS A 139 -3.17 -10.78 -1.97
N TYR A 140 -3.66 -9.61 -2.31
CA TYR A 140 -5.05 -9.24 -2.06
C TYR A 140 -5.68 -8.71 -3.33
N MET A 141 -6.99 -8.85 -3.42
CA MET A 141 -7.77 -8.22 -4.46
C MET A 141 -9.02 -7.63 -3.82
N VAL A 142 -9.63 -6.69 -4.51
CA VAL A 142 -10.89 -6.10 -4.09
C VAL A 142 -11.97 -6.65 -4.99
N THR A 143 -13.01 -7.22 -4.39
CA THR A 143 -14.13 -7.79 -5.13
C THR A 143 -15.06 -6.69 -5.67
N GLU A 144 -16.04 -7.10 -6.47
CA GLU A 144 -17.04 -6.15 -6.98
C GLU A 144 -17.83 -5.52 -5.85
N ASP A 145 -17.95 -6.20 -4.71
CA ASP A 145 -18.63 -5.68 -3.53
C ASP A 145 -17.70 -4.81 -2.69
N TYR A 146 -16.52 -4.51 -3.22
CA TYR A 146 -15.51 -3.71 -2.54
C TYR A 146 -14.97 -4.35 -1.27
N ARG A 147 -14.97 -5.67 -1.24
CA ARG A 147 -14.37 -6.42 -0.14
C ARG A 147 -12.94 -6.77 -0.46
N LEU A 148 -12.11 -6.73 0.56
CA LEU A 148 -10.74 -7.17 0.44
C LEU A 148 -10.70 -8.68 0.63
N VAL A 149 -10.06 -9.35 -0.32
CA VAL A 149 -9.95 -10.81 -0.32
C VAL A 149 -8.49 -11.22 -0.44
N ASP A 150 -8.10 -12.19 0.37
CA ASP A 150 -6.76 -12.76 0.32
C ASP A 150 -6.70 -13.78 -0.82
N GLN A 151 -5.71 -13.69 -1.64
CA GLN A 151 -5.49 -14.63 -2.73
C GLN A 151 -4.50 -15.72 -2.37
#